data_c4439ea356ed13886c263e879c0f7b07
#
_entry.id   c4439ea356ed13886c263e879c0f7b07
#
_cell.length_a   1.000
_cell.length_b   1.000
_cell.length_c   1.000
_cell.angle_alpha   90.00
_cell.angle_beta   90.00
_cell.angle_gamma   90.00
#
_symmetry.space_group_name_H-M   'P 1'
#
loop_
_entity.id
_entity.type
_entity.pdbx_description
1 polymer ?
#
loop_
_entity_poly.entity_id
_entity_poly.type
_entity_poly.pdbx_seq_one_letter_code
_entity_poly.pdbx_strand_id
1 'polypeptide(L)'
;MKTSFNVIVGLTLLLVLGLLPSCGGKSNSDVNKKPYEEVAKFLVADESLSPVINEELDAYRMRRKDLKIDTLYTNEYDAVDMLVKRETWIAFTTRQLTPNEKQILSDRGLKPNVMPLAYDGMALIVNKNNPDSIIAANDFARIISGEISCWNEIDPSFPADTIRVAFDNPKSATYRFCSDSILRNKEMKTTGNIRAVQTSREVIDYVENHPDAIGIIGSLWLNDQRDTTNAVYGRDIRVLKVSKGDVATPTNSYDPSQYNIAYDNYPFIRTIYAIVTDPRSQGEARGLGNFCILPDGQLVFFHAGLFPARAEYSVRDVIIH
;
A
#
# COMPACT_ATOMS: atom_id res chain seq x y z
N MET A 1 4.82 -112.98 -1.27
CA MET A 1 5.65 -112.26 -2.24
C MET A 1 5.20 -110.90 -2.27
N LYS A 2 6.02 -110.00 -1.81
CA LYS A 2 5.59 -108.71 -1.24
C LYS A 2 6.26 -107.63 -2.13
N THR A 3 5.50 -106.71 -2.60
CA THR A 3 5.98 -105.49 -3.23
C THR A 3 5.50 -104.29 -2.42
N SER A 4 6.46 -103.58 -1.90
CA SER A 4 6.32 -102.39 -1.15
C SER A 4 6.07 -101.21 -2.06
N PHE A 5 5.13 -100.35 -1.74
CA PHE A 5 4.84 -99.07 -2.45
C PHE A 5 5.15 -97.95 -1.50
N ASN A 6 6.17 -97.18 -1.78
CA ASN A 6 6.52 -95.99 -1.03
C ASN A 6 5.71 -94.80 -1.57
N VAL A 7 4.92 -94.15 -0.70
CA VAL A 7 4.25 -92.94 -1.00
C VAL A 7 5.05 -91.81 -0.37
N ILE A 8 5.54 -90.90 -1.19
CA ILE A 8 6.20 -89.65 -0.82
C ILE A 8 5.09 -88.63 -0.66
N VAL A 9 4.86 -88.17 0.59
CA VAL A 9 3.96 -87.03 0.88
C VAL A 9 4.78 -85.79 0.74
N GLY A 10 4.50 -84.98 -0.29
CA GLY A 10 5.04 -83.65 -0.47
C GLY A 10 4.26 -82.65 0.36
N LEU A 11 4.92 -82.03 1.31
CA LEU A 11 4.37 -81.00 2.18
C LEU A 11 4.46 -79.62 1.41
N THR A 12 3.34 -79.17 0.84
CA THR A 12 3.28 -77.82 0.24
C THR A 12 2.92 -76.83 1.35
N LEU A 13 3.92 -76.02 1.72
CA LEU A 13 3.77 -74.92 2.65
C LEU A 13 3.11 -73.73 1.91
N LEU A 14 1.83 -73.49 2.16
CA LEU A 14 1.09 -72.34 1.68
C LEU A 14 1.43 -71.11 2.55
N LEU A 15 2.26 -70.23 2.04
CA LEU A 15 2.51 -68.92 2.65
C LEU A 15 1.32 -68.01 2.33
N VAL A 16 0.41 -67.84 3.28
CA VAL A 16 -0.64 -66.83 3.22
C VAL A 16 -0.06 -65.48 3.64
N LEU A 17 0.32 -64.66 2.64
CA LEU A 17 0.60 -63.24 2.90
C LEU A 17 -0.73 -62.54 3.23
N GLY A 18 -0.93 -62.24 4.50
CA GLY A 18 -2.01 -61.38 4.98
C GLY A 18 -1.80 -59.95 4.46
N LEU A 19 -2.59 -59.56 3.48
CA LEU A 19 -2.77 -58.13 3.12
C LEU A 19 -3.58 -57.45 4.23
N LEU A 20 -2.90 -56.78 5.15
CA LEU A 20 -3.53 -55.84 6.06
C LEU A 20 -3.93 -54.62 5.25
N PRO A 21 -5.20 -54.24 5.18
CA PRO A 21 -5.54 -52.91 4.61
C PRO A 21 -5.02 -51.85 5.61
N SER A 22 -3.93 -51.19 5.20
CA SER A 22 -3.51 -49.95 5.84
C SER A 22 -4.59 -48.90 5.61
N CYS A 23 -5.48 -48.71 6.61
CA CYS A 23 -6.32 -47.52 6.70
C CYS A 23 -5.44 -46.33 6.97
N GLY A 24 -4.78 -45.83 5.92
CA GLY A 24 -4.26 -44.47 5.91
C GLY A 24 -5.45 -43.54 5.92
N GLY A 25 -5.84 -43.09 7.08
CA GLY A 25 -6.79 -42.00 7.24
C GLY A 25 -6.19 -40.79 6.51
N LYS A 26 -6.70 -40.48 5.31
CA LYS A 26 -6.50 -39.16 4.71
C LYS A 26 -7.11 -38.16 5.68
N SER A 27 -6.26 -37.47 6.41
CA SER A 27 -6.70 -36.31 7.17
C SER A 27 -7.30 -35.34 6.18
N ASN A 28 -8.53 -34.94 6.39
CA ASN A 28 -9.26 -33.92 5.59
C ASN A 28 -8.64 -32.52 5.68
N SER A 29 -7.36 -32.40 6.05
CA SER A 29 -6.62 -31.14 6.12
C SER A 29 -6.07 -30.65 4.77
N ASP A 30 -6.17 -31.45 3.70
CA ASP A 30 -5.54 -31.10 2.40
C ASP A 30 -6.51 -30.53 1.34
N VAL A 31 -7.79 -30.37 1.67
CA VAL A 31 -8.81 -30.02 0.66
C VAL A 31 -8.76 -28.57 0.21
N ASN A 32 -7.92 -27.68 0.80
CA ASN A 32 -7.91 -26.26 0.43
C ASN A 32 -6.52 -25.61 0.29
N LYS A 33 -5.47 -26.38 0.15
CA LYS A 33 -4.15 -25.77 -0.19
C LYS A 33 -4.00 -25.72 -1.69
N LYS A 34 -4.24 -24.54 -2.29
CA LYS A 34 -3.73 -24.28 -3.64
C LYS A 34 -2.21 -24.53 -3.63
N PRO A 35 -1.66 -25.23 -4.65
CA PRO A 35 -0.22 -25.32 -4.83
C PRO A 35 0.40 -23.91 -4.81
N TYR A 36 1.60 -23.78 -4.29
CA TYR A 36 2.28 -22.47 -4.15
C TYR A 36 2.51 -21.75 -5.49
N GLU A 37 2.37 -22.46 -6.60
CA GLU A 37 2.59 -21.95 -7.96
C GLU A 37 1.34 -21.30 -8.58
N GLU A 38 0.18 -21.36 -7.92
CA GLU A 38 -1.11 -20.90 -8.46
C GLU A 38 -1.60 -19.56 -7.90
N VAL A 39 -0.71 -18.64 -7.56
CA VAL A 39 -1.18 -17.28 -7.27
C VAL A 39 -1.42 -16.51 -8.57
N ALA A 40 -2.55 -15.82 -8.66
CA ALA A 40 -2.93 -15.07 -9.85
C ALA A 40 -1.97 -13.91 -10.15
N LYS A 41 -1.42 -13.31 -9.10
CA LYS A 41 -0.45 -12.22 -9.16
C LYS A 41 0.68 -12.44 -8.17
N PHE A 42 1.90 -12.11 -8.58
CA PHE A 42 3.03 -12.12 -7.66
C PHE A 42 2.90 -11.05 -6.60
N LEU A 43 2.53 -9.84 -7.03
CA LEU A 43 2.45 -8.64 -6.21
C LEU A 43 1.18 -7.85 -6.54
N VAL A 44 0.52 -7.34 -5.52
CA VAL A 44 -0.52 -6.32 -5.66
C VAL A 44 -0.16 -5.09 -4.83
N ALA A 45 -0.58 -3.92 -5.27
CA ALA A 45 -0.37 -2.68 -4.54
C ALA A 45 -1.52 -1.70 -4.79
N ASP A 46 -1.76 -0.83 -3.80
CA ASP A 46 -2.59 0.35 -4.03
C ASP A 46 -1.97 1.21 -5.14
N GLU A 47 -2.80 1.70 -6.06
CA GLU A 47 -2.35 2.48 -7.22
C GLU A 47 -1.54 3.70 -6.80
N SER A 48 -1.95 4.35 -5.69
CA SER A 48 -1.25 5.52 -5.20
C SER A 48 0.20 5.28 -4.81
N LEU A 49 0.64 4.02 -4.67
CA LEU A 49 2.01 3.63 -4.37
C LEU A 49 2.82 3.25 -5.62
N SER A 50 2.21 3.25 -6.81
CA SER A 50 2.82 2.71 -8.02
C SER A 50 4.18 3.31 -8.39
N PRO A 51 4.47 4.63 -8.22
CA PRO A 51 5.78 5.16 -8.55
C PRO A 51 6.90 4.50 -7.73
N VAL A 52 6.79 4.52 -6.40
CA VAL A 52 7.85 3.98 -5.53
C VAL A 52 7.96 2.47 -5.60
N ILE A 53 6.84 1.74 -5.75
CA ILE A 53 6.88 0.28 -5.89
C ILE A 53 7.55 -0.13 -7.21
N ASN A 54 7.36 0.61 -8.29
CA ASN A 54 8.10 0.38 -9.52
C ASN A 54 9.61 0.56 -9.35
N GLU A 55 10.05 1.59 -8.62
CA GLU A 55 11.47 1.81 -8.32
C GLU A 55 12.05 0.68 -7.45
N GLU A 56 11.32 0.24 -6.43
CA GLU A 56 11.68 -0.92 -5.61
C GLU A 56 11.85 -2.19 -6.44
N LEU A 57 10.91 -2.44 -7.35
CA LEU A 57 10.98 -3.60 -8.25
C LEU A 57 12.16 -3.54 -9.20
N ASP A 58 12.49 -2.38 -9.74
CA ASP A 58 13.63 -2.22 -10.61
C ASP A 58 14.94 -2.43 -9.84
N ALA A 59 15.06 -1.86 -8.64
CA ALA A 59 16.21 -2.09 -7.77
C ALA A 59 16.35 -3.57 -7.36
N TYR A 60 15.23 -4.23 -7.05
CA TYR A 60 15.23 -5.66 -6.73
C TYR A 60 15.60 -6.54 -7.92
N ARG A 61 15.12 -6.22 -9.14
CA ARG A 61 15.47 -6.94 -10.39
C ARG A 61 16.95 -6.87 -10.71
N MET A 62 17.66 -5.81 -10.31
CA MET A 62 19.12 -5.75 -10.49
C MET A 62 19.84 -6.89 -9.73
N ARG A 63 19.28 -7.35 -8.61
CA ARG A 63 19.78 -8.48 -7.81
C ARG A 63 19.23 -9.83 -8.25
N ARG A 64 18.04 -9.85 -8.83
CA ARG A 64 17.27 -11.04 -9.19
C ARG A 64 16.80 -10.97 -10.64
N LYS A 65 17.77 -10.98 -11.57
CA LYS A 65 17.56 -10.80 -13.02
C LYS A 65 16.60 -11.81 -13.64
N ASP A 66 16.53 -13.02 -13.08
CA ASP A 66 15.72 -14.12 -13.62
C ASP A 66 14.25 -14.07 -13.13
N LEU A 67 13.95 -13.19 -12.18
CA LEU A 67 12.63 -13.14 -11.56
C LEU A 67 11.63 -12.38 -12.44
N LYS A 68 10.59 -13.06 -12.85
CA LYS A 68 9.42 -12.45 -13.49
C LYS A 68 8.43 -12.05 -12.42
N ILE A 69 8.17 -10.76 -12.30
CA ILE A 69 7.22 -10.20 -11.34
C ILE A 69 6.00 -9.71 -12.11
N ASP A 70 4.87 -10.41 -11.94
CA ASP A 70 3.57 -9.99 -12.42
C ASP A 70 2.94 -9.08 -11.35
N THR A 71 2.81 -7.79 -11.66
CA THR A 71 2.37 -6.74 -10.74
C THR A 71 0.98 -6.27 -11.13
N LEU A 72 0.10 -6.10 -10.15
CA LEU A 72 -1.20 -5.48 -10.32
C LEU A 72 -1.31 -4.26 -9.39
N TYR A 73 -1.54 -3.09 -9.99
CA TYR A 73 -1.96 -1.89 -9.27
C TYR A 73 -3.48 -1.81 -9.28
N THR A 74 -4.07 -1.69 -8.10
CA THR A 74 -5.52 -1.61 -7.89
C THR A 74 -5.80 -0.70 -6.70
N ASN A 75 -7.01 -0.65 -6.19
CA ASN A 75 -7.29 0.06 -4.94
C ASN A 75 -6.88 -0.77 -3.71
N GLU A 76 -6.69 -0.12 -2.56
CA GLU A 76 -6.20 -0.77 -1.34
C GLU A 76 -7.11 -1.88 -0.84
N TYR A 77 -8.43 -1.70 -0.97
CA TYR A 77 -9.39 -2.72 -0.53
C TYR A 77 -9.22 -4.01 -1.32
N ASP A 78 -9.19 -3.92 -2.65
CA ASP A 78 -9.06 -5.07 -3.53
C ASP A 78 -7.66 -5.72 -3.40
N ALA A 79 -6.59 -4.91 -3.18
CA ALA A 79 -5.24 -5.43 -2.93
C ALA A 79 -5.19 -6.31 -1.67
N VAL A 80 -5.81 -5.87 -0.58
CA VAL A 80 -5.87 -6.67 0.66
C VAL A 80 -6.80 -7.88 0.50
N ASP A 81 -7.92 -7.74 -0.20
CA ASP A 81 -8.85 -8.84 -0.46
C ASP A 81 -8.17 -9.97 -1.25
N MET A 82 -7.39 -9.63 -2.29
CA MET A 82 -6.58 -10.60 -3.04
C MET A 82 -5.54 -11.30 -2.16
N LEU A 83 -4.88 -10.58 -1.24
CA LEU A 83 -3.94 -11.17 -0.28
C LEU A 83 -4.65 -12.16 0.64
N VAL A 84 -5.80 -11.77 1.20
CA VAL A 84 -6.61 -12.62 2.08
C VAL A 84 -7.15 -13.84 1.34
N LYS A 85 -7.53 -13.71 0.07
CA LYS A 85 -7.99 -14.82 -0.80
C LYS A 85 -6.86 -15.72 -1.29
N ARG A 86 -5.59 -15.37 -1.04
CA ARG A 86 -4.41 -16.09 -1.54
C ARG A 86 -4.27 -16.02 -3.06
N GLU A 87 -4.67 -14.92 -3.65
CA GLU A 87 -4.46 -14.63 -5.07
C GLU A 87 -3.10 -13.95 -5.31
N THR A 88 -2.47 -13.47 -4.23
CA THR A 88 -1.10 -12.96 -4.19
C THR A 88 -0.40 -13.37 -2.90
N TRP A 89 0.94 -13.27 -2.86
CA TRP A 89 1.76 -13.51 -1.68
C TRP A 89 2.27 -12.26 -0.99
N ILE A 90 2.23 -11.11 -1.67
CA ILE A 90 2.67 -9.84 -1.14
C ILE A 90 1.73 -8.72 -1.60
N ALA A 91 1.33 -7.87 -0.66
CA ALA A 91 0.58 -6.65 -0.93
C ALA A 91 1.30 -5.45 -0.34
N PHE A 92 1.30 -4.33 -1.09
CA PHE A 92 1.75 -3.03 -0.60
C PHE A 92 0.53 -2.15 -0.34
N THR A 93 0.42 -1.65 0.88
CA THR A 93 -0.76 -0.95 1.39
C THR A 93 -0.35 0.19 2.31
N THR A 94 -1.29 1.04 2.72
CA THR A 94 -1.04 2.09 3.71
C THR A 94 -1.75 1.84 5.04
N ARG A 95 -2.25 0.62 5.26
CA ARG A 95 -2.81 0.16 6.53
C ARG A 95 -2.32 -1.24 6.88
N GLN A 96 -2.46 -1.57 8.13
CA GLN A 96 -2.29 -2.94 8.59
C GLN A 96 -3.58 -3.76 8.33
N LEU A 97 -3.46 -5.08 8.45
CA LEU A 97 -4.61 -5.98 8.42
C LEU A 97 -5.51 -5.75 9.63
N THR A 98 -6.81 -5.75 9.40
CA THR A 98 -7.82 -5.75 10.46
C THR A 98 -7.77 -7.06 11.28
N PRO A 99 -8.35 -7.09 12.49
CA PRO A 99 -8.45 -8.34 13.27
C PRO A 99 -9.15 -9.46 12.51
N ASN A 100 -10.20 -9.15 11.75
CA ASN A 100 -10.93 -10.14 10.95
C ASN A 100 -10.08 -10.71 9.81
N GLU A 101 -9.34 -9.88 9.07
CA GLU A 101 -8.43 -10.31 8.01
C GLU A 101 -7.29 -11.19 8.56
N LYS A 102 -6.74 -10.82 9.72
CA LYS A 102 -5.74 -11.65 10.43
C LYS A 102 -6.31 -13.01 10.83
N GLN A 103 -7.56 -13.05 11.32
CA GLN A 103 -8.23 -14.29 11.70
C GLN A 103 -8.45 -15.19 10.48
N ILE A 104 -8.95 -14.64 9.35
CA ILE A 104 -9.16 -15.40 8.11
C ILE A 104 -7.85 -16.02 7.61
N LEU A 105 -6.75 -15.28 7.66
CA LEU A 105 -5.42 -15.79 7.27
C LEU A 105 -4.96 -16.88 8.24
N SER A 106 -5.15 -16.70 9.55
CA SER A 106 -4.82 -17.68 10.58
C SER A 106 -5.58 -18.99 10.40
N ASP A 107 -6.89 -18.93 10.12
CA ASP A 107 -7.74 -20.11 9.88
C ASP A 107 -7.28 -20.89 8.62
N ARG A 108 -6.60 -20.21 7.71
CA ARG A 108 -5.97 -20.82 6.53
C ARG A 108 -4.53 -21.29 6.78
N GLY A 109 -4.05 -21.21 8.01
CA GLY A 109 -2.69 -21.58 8.41
C GLY A 109 -1.61 -20.63 7.87
N LEU A 110 -1.98 -19.40 7.51
CA LEU A 110 -1.06 -18.36 7.04
C LEU A 110 -0.73 -17.39 8.19
N LYS A 111 0.55 -17.05 8.30
CA LYS A 111 1.04 -16.08 9.28
C LYS A 111 1.57 -14.85 8.54
N PRO A 112 0.80 -13.76 8.49
CA PRO A 112 1.22 -12.56 7.78
C PRO A 112 2.42 -11.91 8.47
N ASN A 113 3.42 -11.50 7.66
CA ASN A 113 4.50 -10.64 8.09
C ASN A 113 4.20 -9.21 7.60
N VAL A 114 3.94 -8.30 8.52
CA VAL A 114 3.61 -6.90 8.26
C VAL A 114 4.86 -6.06 8.53
N MET A 115 5.39 -5.42 7.50
CA MET A 115 6.62 -4.65 7.56
C MET A 115 6.35 -3.18 7.24
N PRO A 116 6.57 -2.24 8.16
CA PRO A 116 6.57 -0.82 7.84
C PRO A 116 7.79 -0.51 6.95
N LEU A 117 7.57 0.22 5.88
CA LEU A 117 8.59 0.54 4.87
C LEU A 117 9.00 2.00 4.89
N ALA A 118 8.03 2.91 4.88
CA ALA A 118 8.25 4.34 4.82
C ALA A 118 7.02 5.11 5.32
N TYR A 119 7.22 6.39 5.56
CA TYR A 119 6.16 7.36 5.85
C TYR A 119 5.99 8.30 4.66
N ASP A 120 4.74 8.49 4.25
CA ASP A 120 4.34 9.31 3.11
C ASP A 120 3.42 10.43 3.58
N GLY A 121 3.63 11.65 3.08
CA GLY A 121 2.74 12.77 3.32
C GLY A 121 1.58 12.77 2.32
N MET A 122 0.34 12.92 2.81
CA MET A 122 -0.81 13.14 1.92
C MET A 122 -0.84 14.61 1.53
N ALA A 123 -0.38 14.91 0.32
CA ALA A 123 -0.28 16.27 -0.20
C ALA A 123 -1.65 16.80 -0.66
N LEU A 124 -1.94 18.02 -0.28
CA LEU A 124 -3.04 18.80 -0.85
C LEU A 124 -2.49 19.65 -1.99
N ILE A 125 -3.07 19.51 -3.18
CA ILE A 125 -2.67 20.23 -4.38
C ILE A 125 -3.80 21.11 -4.89
N VAL A 126 -3.45 22.30 -5.36
CA VAL A 126 -4.37 23.23 -6.01
C VAL A 126 -3.77 23.71 -7.34
N ASN A 127 -4.58 24.30 -8.21
CA ASN A 127 -4.08 24.97 -9.40
C ASN A 127 -3.18 26.17 -9.01
N LYS A 128 -2.15 26.47 -9.81
CA LYS A 128 -1.27 27.65 -9.57
C LYS A 128 -2.01 28.96 -9.46
N ASN A 129 -3.15 29.08 -10.14
CA ASN A 129 -3.99 30.29 -10.13
C ASN A 129 -4.90 30.37 -8.91
N ASN A 130 -4.97 29.32 -8.08
CA ASN A 130 -5.70 29.38 -6.81
C ASN A 130 -5.01 30.39 -5.88
N PRO A 131 -5.73 31.30 -5.23
CA PRO A 131 -5.13 32.31 -4.35
C PRO A 131 -4.51 31.70 -3.09
N ASP A 132 -5.00 30.54 -2.63
CA ASP A 132 -4.55 29.92 -1.40
C ASP A 132 -3.21 29.18 -1.58
N SER A 133 -2.36 29.25 -0.56
CA SER A 133 -1.07 28.55 -0.49
C SER A 133 -0.86 27.82 0.84
N ILE A 134 -1.73 28.05 1.80
CA ILE A 134 -1.70 27.47 3.16
C ILE A 134 -3.12 27.12 3.59
N ILE A 135 -3.29 26.04 4.34
CA ILE A 135 -4.61 25.65 4.85
C ILE A 135 -4.48 25.04 6.25
N ALA A 136 -5.47 25.24 7.12
CA ALA A 136 -5.54 24.50 8.37
C ALA A 136 -6.06 23.07 8.13
N ALA A 137 -5.52 22.09 8.85
CA ALA A 137 -5.99 20.71 8.76
C ALA A 137 -7.49 20.60 9.10
N ASN A 138 -7.96 21.43 10.04
CA ASN A 138 -9.37 21.49 10.41
C ASN A 138 -10.26 22.06 9.29
N ASP A 139 -9.79 23.08 8.56
CA ASP A 139 -10.55 23.63 7.42
C ASP A 139 -10.65 22.61 6.28
N PHE A 140 -9.58 21.89 6.02
CA PHE A 140 -9.65 20.79 5.05
C PHE A 140 -10.62 19.68 5.49
N ALA A 141 -10.66 19.33 6.78
CA ALA A 141 -11.66 18.40 7.31
C ALA A 141 -13.10 18.93 7.11
N ARG A 142 -13.34 20.23 7.31
CA ARG A 142 -14.64 20.86 7.10
C ARG A 142 -15.03 20.92 5.63
N ILE A 143 -14.07 21.05 4.70
CA ILE A 143 -14.33 20.97 3.27
C ILE A 143 -14.82 19.57 2.90
N ILE A 144 -14.09 18.51 3.30
CA ILE A 144 -14.43 17.14 2.92
C ILE A 144 -15.64 16.57 3.70
N SER A 145 -16.02 17.18 4.83
CA SER A 145 -17.29 16.89 5.51
C SER A 145 -18.48 17.67 4.89
N GLY A 146 -18.20 18.65 4.00
CA GLY A 146 -19.19 19.50 3.36
C GLY A 146 -19.74 20.61 4.26
N GLU A 147 -19.03 20.97 5.33
CA GLU A 147 -19.34 22.12 6.18
C GLU A 147 -18.89 23.43 5.53
N ILE A 148 -17.77 23.40 4.77
CA ILE A 148 -17.28 24.50 3.93
C ILE A 148 -17.47 24.10 2.48
N SER A 149 -18.02 24.98 1.67
CA SER A 149 -18.31 24.75 0.25
C SER A 149 -17.67 25.76 -0.70
N CYS A 150 -17.26 26.93 -0.19
CA CYS A 150 -16.68 28.00 -0.99
C CYS A 150 -15.37 28.51 -0.39
N TRP A 151 -14.44 28.97 -1.24
CA TRP A 151 -13.12 29.46 -0.83
C TRP A 151 -13.21 30.67 0.12
N ASN A 152 -14.17 31.57 -0.08
CA ASN A 152 -14.36 32.73 0.78
C ASN A 152 -14.90 32.40 2.20
N GLU A 153 -15.29 31.16 2.45
CA GLU A 153 -15.61 30.69 3.80
C GLU A 153 -14.34 30.35 4.61
N ILE A 154 -13.20 30.14 3.92
CA ILE A 154 -11.89 29.97 4.54
C ILE A 154 -11.26 31.34 4.78
N ASP A 155 -11.17 32.17 3.75
CA ASP A 155 -10.71 33.56 3.85
C ASP A 155 -11.65 34.47 3.05
N PRO A 156 -12.30 35.47 3.72
CA PRO A 156 -13.21 36.39 3.05
C PRO A 156 -12.61 37.22 1.92
N SER A 157 -11.29 37.26 1.79
CA SER A 157 -10.59 37.93 0.68
C SER A 157 -10.57 37.09 -0.61
N PHE A 158 -10.89 35.78 -0.53
CA PHE A 158 -10.92 34.89 -1.69
C PHE A 158 -12.23 35.02 -2.47
N PRO A 159 -12.23 34.60 -3.75
CA PRO A 159 -13.47 34.51 -4.53
C PRO A 159 -14.49 33.59 -3.88
N ALA A 160 -15.79 33.88 -4.08
CA ALA A 160 -16.88 33.01 -3.62
C ALA A 160 -17.09 31.79 -4.54
N ASP A 161 -16.00 31.24 -5.05
CA ASP A 161 -16.02 30.07 -5.93
C ASP A 161 -16.21 28.78 -5.11
N THR A 162 -17.00 27.86 -5.65
CA THR A 162 -17.22 26.56 -5.03
C THR A 162 -15.93 25.74 -5.01
N ILE A 163 -15.56 25.20 -3.85
CA ILE A 163 -14.43 24.30 -3.72
C ILE A 163 -14.81 22.95 -4.33
N ARG A 164 -14.07 22.53 -5.35
CA ARG A 164 -14.14 21.17 -5.91
C ARG A 164 -13.07 20.30 -5.28
N VAL A 165 -13.45 19.15 -4.73
CA VAL A 165 -12.50 18.20 -4.17
C VAL A 165 -12.32 17.03 -5.12
N ALA A 166 -11.07 16.74 -5.50
CA ALA A 166 -10.73 15.57 -6.31
C ALA A 166 -9.89 14.59 -5.51
N PHE A 167 -10.28 13.32 -5.54
CA PHE A 167 -9.50 12.22 -5.02
C PHE A 167 -9.58 11.04 -6.00
N ASP A 168 -8.70 10.06 -5.84
CA ASP A 168 -8.62 8.88 -6.69
C ASP A 168 -9.87 7.97 -6.55
N ASN A 169 -9.74 6.77 -6.09
CA ASN A 169 -10.82 5.78 -6.05
C ASN A 169 -11.51 5.77 -4.66
N PRO A 170 -12.85 5.61 -4.55
CA PRO A 170 -13.55 5.50 -3.27
C PRO A 170 -13.11 4.32 -2.39
N LYS A 171 -12.41 3.32 -2.95
CA LYS A 171 -11.83 2.19 -2.21
C LYS A 171 -10.31 2.33 -2.02
N SER A 172 -9.74 3.48 -2.36
CA SER A 172 -8.30 3.73 -2.29
C SER A 172 -7.81 3.96 -0.87
N ALA A 173 -6.50 3.87 -0.73
CA ALA A 173 -5.80 4.29 0.48
C ALA A 173 -6.01 5.77 0.80
N THR A 174 -6.11 6.63 -0.21
CA THR A 174 -6.36 8.08 -0.07
C THR A 174 -7.71 8.36 0.54
N TYR A 175 -8.78 7.77 -0.02
CA TYR A 175 -10.14 7.91 0.53
C TYR A 175 -10.21 7.43 1.98
N ARG A 176 -9.69 6.22 2.25
CA ARG A 176 -9.64 5.67 3.60
C ARG A 176 -8.88 6.58 4.57
N PHE A 177 -7.73 7.12 4.16
CA PHE A 177 -6.97 8.05 5.00
C PHE A 177 -7.80 9.30 5.35
N CYS A 178 -8.52 9.88 4.41
CA CYS A 178 -9.41 11.02 4.65
C CYS A 178 -10.52 10.66 5.66
N SER A 179 -11.16 9.50 5.49
CA SER A 179 -12.21 9.02 6.38
C SER A 179 -11.70 8.73 7.79
N ASP A 180 -10.64 7.91 7.90
CA ASP A 180 -10.17 7.39 9.19
C ASP A 180 -9.37 8.44 9.98
N SER A 181 -8.45 9.16 9.30
CA SER A 181 -7.48 10.02 9.96
C SER A 181 -7.94 11.49 10.01
N ILE A 182 -8.48 12.03 8.92
CA ILE A 182 -8.89 13.44 8.87
C ILE A 182 -10.27 13.62 9.45
N LEU A 183 -11.25 12.83 9.03
CA LEU A 183 -12.63 12.88 9.50
C LEU A 183 -12.88 12.05 10.77
N ARG A 184 -11.85 11.37 11.31
CA ARG A 184 -11.93 10.56 12.53
C ARG A 184 -13.02 9.50 12.47
N ASN A 185 -12.95 8.65 11.41
CA ASN A 185 -13.89 7.57 11.09
C ASN A 185 -15.31 8.05 10.71
N LYS A 186 -15.45 9.26 10.20
CA LYS A 186 -16.67 9.70 9.54
C LYS A 186 -16.52 9.54 8.02
N GLU A 187 -17.63 9.31 7.34
CA GLU A 187 -17.63 9.23 5.88
C GLU A 187 -17.47 10.64 5.27
N MET A 188 -16.75 10.68 4.15
CA MET A 188 -16.73 11.88 3.33
C MET A 188 -18.13 12.10 2.76
N LYS A 189 -18.61 13.34 2.86
CA LYS A 189 -19.92 13.68 2.33
C LYS A 189 -19.82 13.76 0.81
N THR A 190 -20.45 12.84 0.10
CA THR A 190 -20.63 12.88 -1.35
C THR A 190 -21.57 14.00 -1.75
N THR A 191 -21.08 15.23 -1.67
CA THR A 191 -21.74 16.41 -2.23
C THR A 191 -21.34 16.53 -3.70
N GLY A 192 -22.13 17.22 -4.51
CA GLY A 192 -21.88 17.37 -5.95
C GLY A 192 -20.53 18.02 -6.32
N ASN A 193 -19.81 18.57 -5.34
CA ASN A 193 -18.49 19.17 -5.49
C ASN A 193 -17.32 18.21 -5.13
N ILE A 194 -17.60 17.02 -4.59
CA ILE A 194 -16.59 16.00 -4.32
C ILE A 194 -16.61 14.96 -5.45
N ARG A 195 -15.49 14.82 -6.13
CA ARG A 195 -15.34 13.94 -7.29
C ARG A 195 -14.27 12.88 -7.08
N ALA A 196 -14.65 11.62 -7.24
CA ALA A 196 -13.70 10.54 -7.44
C ALA A 196 -13.32 10.46 -8.93
N VAL A 197 -12.04 10.37 -9.21
CA VAL A 197 -11.47 9.95 -10.48
C VAL A 197 -11.00 8.49 -10.37
N GLN A 198 -10.05 8.01 -11.14
CA GLN A 198 -9.62 6.60 -11.04
C GLN A 198 -8.21 6.44 -10.48
N THR A 199 -7.34 7.41 -10.75
CA THR A 199 -5.91 7.33 -10.44
C THR A 199 -5.39 8.64 -9.86
N SER A 200 -4.27 8.57 -9.14
CA SER A 200 -3.57 9.73 -8.62
C SER A 200 -3.13 10.70 -9.76
N ARG A 201 -2.79 10.16 -10.94
CA ARG A 201 -2.49 10.98 -12.13
C ARG A 201 -3.70 11.79 -12.57
N GLU A 202 -4.87 11.18 -12.61
CA GLU A 202 -6.10 11.88 -12.98
C GLU A 202 -6.51 12.95 -11.95
N VAL A 203 -6.16 12.79 -10.66
CA VAL A 203 -6.32 13.86 -9.66
C VAL A 203 -5.48 15.07 -10.03
N ILE A 204 -4.22 14.87 -10.39
CA ILE A 204 -3.32 15.94 -10.81
C ILE A 204 -3.86 16.63 -12.07
N ASP A 205 -4.25 15.86 -13.10
CA ASP A 205 -4.83 16.38 -14.35
C ASP A 205 -6.13 17.16 -14.09
N TYR A 206 -6.95 16.70 -13.14
CA TYR A 206 -8.17 17.41 -12.78
C TYR A 206 -7.87 18.77 -12.15
N VAL A 207 -6.97 18.82 -11.17
CA VAL A 207 -6.59 20.08 -10.49
C VAL A 207 -5.94 21.07 -11.46
N GLU A 208 -5.11 20.59 -12.39
CA GLU A 208 -4.48 21.41 -13.41
C GLU A 208 -5.51 22.14 -14.29
N ASN A 209 -6.63 21.50 -14.58
CA ASN A 209 -7.69 22.03 -15.44
C ASN A 209 -8.83 22.74 -14.68
N HIS A 210 -8.82 22.79 -13.35
CA HIS A 210 -9.87 23.39 -12.53
C HIS A 210 -9.26 24.29 -11.44
N PRO A 211 -9.23 25.63 -11.65
CA PRO A 211 -8.61 26.57 -10.70
C PRO A 211 -9.23 26.56 -9.30
N ASP A 212 -10.48 26.16 -9.19
CA ASP A 212 -11.25 26.08 -7.95
C ASP A 212 -11.12 24.71 -7.24
N ALA A 213 -10.33 23.78 -7.80
CA ALA A 213 -10.17 22.44 -7.27
C ALA A 213 -9.04 22.32 -6.24
N ILE A 214 -9.28 21.46 -5.25
CA ILE A 214 -8.27 20.89 -4.35
C ILE A 214 -8.20 19.39 -4.58
N GLY A 215 -7.00 18.85 -4.80
CA GLY A 215 -6.73 17.42 -4.96
C GLY A 215 -5.95 16.86 -3.81
N ILE A 216 -6.08 15.55 -3.59
CA ILE A 216 -5.36 14.80 -2.56
C ILE A 216 -4.58 13.68 -3.23
N ILE A 217 -3.26 13.65 -3.03
CA ILE A 217 -2.35 12.62 -3.55
C ILE A 217 -1.28 12.28 -2.52
N GLY A 218 -0.61 11.14 -2.66
CA GLY A 218 0.62 10.86 -1.91
C GLY A 218 1.76 11.80 -2.34
N SER A 219 2.60 12.25 -1.40
CA SER A 219 3.73 13.13 -1.70
C SER A 219 4.74 12.49 -2.67
N LEU A 220 4.78 11.18 -2.74
CA LEU A 220 5.60 10.42 -3.69
C LEU A 220 5.28 10.75 -5.17
N TRP A 221 4.06 11.22 -5.47
CA TRP A 221 3.67 11.67 -6.81
C TRP A 221 4.25 13.05 -7.18
N LEU A 222 4.71 13.82 -6.20
CA LEU A 222 5.35 15.10 -6.40
C LEU A 222 6.79 14.96 -6.94
N ASN A 223 7.43 13.81 -6.70
CA ASN A 223 8.83 13.56 -7.04
C ASN A 223 9.02 12.36 -8.00
N ASP A 224 8.00 11.97 -8.75
CA ASP A 224 8.10 10.84 -9.68
C ASP A 224 9.14 11.12 -10.78
N GLN A 225 10.36 10.63 -10.56
CA GLN A 225 11.49 10.78 -11.48
C GLN A 225 11.31 10.00 -12.80
N ARG A 226 10.34 9.10 -12.89
CA ARG A 226 10.01 8.34 -14.10
C ARG A 226 9.09 9.12 -15.04
N ASP A 227 8.47 10.16 -14.54
CA ASP A 227 7.70 11.06 -15.37
C ASP A 227 8.64 11.89 -16.25
N THR A 228 9.09 11.30 -17.35
CA THR A 228 9.94 11.96 -18.35
C THR A 228 9.25 13.14 -19.05
N THR A 229 7.94 13.34 -18.81
CA THR A 229 7.17 14.45 -19.36
C THR A 229 7.26 15.72 -18.51
N ASN A 230 8.20 15.76 -17.58
CA ASN A 230 8.36 16.79 -16.56
C ASN A 230 7.30 16.75 -15.49
N ALA A 231 7.61 15.87 -14.61
CA ALA A 231 7.23 15.90 -13.23
C ALA A 231 6.33 17.07 -12.82
N VAL A 232 5.49 16.81 -11.93
CA VAL A 232 4.59 17.71 -11.22
C VAL A 232 5.14 19.14 -11.00
N TYR A 233 6.46 19.33 -10.91
CA TYR A 233 7.11 20.66 -10.82
C TYR A 233 6.98 21.55 -12.05
N GLY A 234 6.70 21.00 -13.21
CA GLY A 234 6.45 21.77 -14.46
C GLY A 234 4.97 22.01 -14.73
N ARG A 235 4.06 21.38 -13.97
CA ARG A 235 2.62 21.47 -14.16
C ARG A 235 2.01 22.71 -13.49
N ASP A 236 0.81 23.07 -13.89
CA ASP A 236 0.10 24.23 -13.34
C ASP A 236 -0.58 23.93 -12.00
N ILE A 237 0.15 23.25 -11.10
CA ILE A 237 -0.29 22.96 -9.73
C ILE A 237 0.63 23.57 -8.67
N ARG A 238 0.09 23.73 -7.47
CA ARG A 238 0.79 24.15 -6.26
C ARG A 238 0.45 23.19 -5.14
N VAL A 239 1.43 22.85 -4.30
CA VAL A 239 1.22 22.12 -3.06
C VAL A 239 0.88 23.11 -1.96
N LEU A 240 -0.25 22.87 -1.27
CA LEU A 240 -0.61 23.66 -0.09
C LEU A 240 0.25 23.23 1.11
N LYS A 241 0.71 24.20 1.88
CA LYS A 241 1.26 23.94 3.22
C LYS A 241 0.11 23.78 4.20
N VAL A 242 0.23 22.80 5.10
CA VAL A 242 -0.85 22.47 6.05
C VAL A 242 -0.43 22.77 7.47
N SER A 243 -1.30 23.46 8.20
CA SER A 243 -1.12 23.74 9.64
C SER A 243 -1.84 22.68 10.48
N LYS A 244 -1.20 22.25 11.59
CA LYS A 244 -1.87 21.46 12.66
C LYS A 244 -2.81 22.30 13.52
N GLY A 245 -2.64 23.62 13.52
CA GLY A 245 -3.47 24.56 14.27
C GLY A 245 -4.82 24.80 13.62
N ASP A 246 -5.70 25.49 14.34
CA ASP A 246 -7.04 25.88 13.84
C ASP A 246 -6.97 26.99 12.78
N VAL A 247 -5.89 27.77 12.79
CA VAL A 247 -5.63 28.85 11.82
C VAL A 247 -4.29 28.62 11.17
N ALA A 248 -4.27 28.60 9.83
CA ALA A 248 -3.05 28.51 9.06
C ALA A 248 -2.33 29.86 8.97
N THR A 249 -1.02 29.85 9.17
CA THR A 249 -0.13 31.00 8.98
C THR A 249 1.13 30.53 8.25
N PRO A 250 1.90 31.42 7.61
CA PRO A 250 3.15 31.04 6.97
C PRO A 250 4.18 30.41 7.92
N THR A 251 4.08 30.67 9.23
CA THR A 251 5.03 30.19 10.23
C THR A 251 4.65 28.86 10.89
N ASN A 252 3.40 28.43 10.77
CA ASN A 252 2.90 27.18 11.35
C ASN A 252 2.39 26.17 10.32
N SER A 253 2.59 26.45 9.02
CA SER A 253 2.14 25.62 7.92
C SER A 253 3.32 24.99 7.20
N TYR A 254 3.27 23.69 6.98
CA TYR A 254 4.37 22.87 6.49
C TYR A 254 3.98 22.14 5.22
N ASP A 255 4.95 21.94 4.33
CA ASP A 255 4.82 21.07 3.16
C ASP A 255 5.08 19.59 3.54
N PRO A 256 4.66 18.60 2.70
CA PRO A 256 4.86 17.18 2.97
C PRO A 256 6.27 16.70 2.65
N SER A 257 7.31 17.49 2.97
CA SER A 257 8.70 17.09 2.75
C SER A 257 9.17 16.06 3.78
N GLN A 258 10.18 15.27 3.42
CA GLN A 258 10.82 14.30 4.32
C GLN A 258 11.19 14.92 5.68
N TYR A 259 11.72 16.14 5.65
CA TYR A 259 12.08 16.87 6.87
C TYR A 259 10.86 17.09 7.77
N ASN A 260 9.77 17.62 7.21
CA ASN A 260 8.57 17.92 7.98
C ASN A 260 7.82 16.65 8.44
N ILE A 261 7.95 15.55 7.70
CA ILE A 261 7.45 14.23 8.10
C ILE A 261 8.30 13.69 9.25
N ALA A 262 9.63 13.75 9.15
CA ALA A 262 10.57 13.26 10.16
C ALA A 262 10.40 13.94 11.53
N TYR A 263 10.12 15.24 11.52
CA TYR A 263 9.92 16.04 12.75
C TYR A 263 8.47 16.15 13.18
N ASP A 264 7.58 15.36 12.56
CA ASP A 264 6.12 15.42 12.83
C ASP A 264 5.53 16.85 12.72
N ASN A 265 6.06 17.67 11.82
CA ASN A 265 5.53 19.01 11.56
C ASN A 265 4.29 18.96 10.64
N TYR A 266 4.31 18.06 9.65
CA TYR A 266 3.21 17.88 8.70
C TYR A 266 2.09 17.02 9.31
N PRO A 267 0.80 17.41 9.21
CA PRO A 267 -0.28 16.68 9.91
C PRO A 267 -0.75 15.42 9.21
N PHE A 268 -0.62 15.31 7.88
CA PHE A 268 -1.24 14.26 7.10
C PHE A 268 -0.19 13.21 6.67
N ILE A 269 0.15 12.33 7.61
CA ILE A 269 1.18 11.29 7.41
C ILE A 269 0.52 9.91 7.43
N ARG A 270 0.84 9.07 6.44
CA ARG A 270 0.47 7.65 6.40
C ARG A 270 1.71 6.77 6.36
N THR A 271 1.58 5.54 6.84
CA THR A 271 2.67 4.55 6.78
C THR A 271 2.45 3.61 5.61
N ILE A 272 3.48 3.36 4.83
CA ILE A 272 3.49 2.34 3.77
C ILE A 272 3.93 1.01 4.36
N TYR A 273 3.22 -0.06 4.07
CA TYR A 273 3.50 -1.41 4.53
C TYR A 273 3.67 -2.39 3.37
N ALA A 274 4.60 -3.34 3.53
CA ALA A 274 4.54 -4.60 2.82
C ALA A 274 3.91 -5.65 3.73
N ILE A 275 2.92 -6.38 3.22
CA ILE A 275 2.27 -7.49 3.92
C ILE A 275 2.54 -8.78 3.14
N VAL A 276 3.31 -9.68 3.72
CA VAL A 276 3.74 -10.94 3.09
C VAL A 276 3.07 -12.12 3.78
N THR A 277 2.39 -12.95 3.00
CA THR A 277 1.74 -14.19 3.48
C THR A 277 2.40 -15.46 2.92
N ASP A 278 3.50 -15.33 2.14
CA ASP A 278 4.24 -16.47 1.59
C ASP A 278 4.75 -17.38 2.73
N PRO A 279 4.29 -18.63 2.83
CA PRO A 279 4.70 -19.54 3.89
C PRO A 279 6.12 -20.08 3.71
N ARG A 280 6.70 -19.95 2.51
CA ARG A 280 8.04 -20.44 2.20
C ARG A 280 9.09 -19.51 2.79
N SER A 281 10.05 -20.05 3.54
CA SER A 281 11.13 -19.26 4.15
C SER A 281 12.02 -18.57 3.12
N GLN A 282 12.19 -19.19 1.96
CA GLN A 282 12.98 -18.69 0.82
C GLN A 282 12.09 -18.25 -0.36
N GLY A 283 10.82 -17.94 -0.10
CA GLY A 283 9.89 -17.45 -1.12
C GLY A 283 10.26 -16.07 -1.64
N GLU A 284 10.07 -15.86 -2.95
CA GLU A 284 10.43 -14.59 -3.60
C GLU A 284 9.65 -13.39 -3.09
N ALA A 285 8.38 -13.56 -2.73
CA ALA A 285 7.59 -12.51 -2.11
C ALA A 285 8.19 -12.07 -0.76
N ARG A 286 8.69 -13.04 0.02
CA ARG A 286 9.42 -12.78 1.26
C ARG A 286 10.77 -12.12 0.98
N GLY A 287 11.46 -12.55 -0.07
CA GLY A 287 12.70 -11.94 -0.53
C GLY A 287 12.54 -10.46 -0.88
N LEU A 288 11.49 -10.11 -1.65
CA LEU A 288 11.17 -8.73 -1.99
C LEU A 288 10.80 -7.90 -0.75
N GLY A 289 9.91 -8.41 0.11
CA GLY A 289 9.56 -7.70 1.35
C GLY A 289 10.78 -7.44 2.25
N ASN A 290 11.68 -8.42 2.37
CA ASN A 290 12.93 -8.23 3.11
C ASN A 290 13.86 -7.22 2.43
N PHE A 291 13.93 -7.21 1.09
CA PHE A 291 14.72 -6.22 0.35
C PHE A 291 14.26 -4.79 0.68
N CYS A 292 12.96 -4.53 0.67
CA CYS A 292 12.41 -3.21 0.95
C CYS A 292 12.77 -2.66 2.36
N ILE A 293 13.06 -3.54 3.33
CA ILE A 293 13.47 -3.13 4.70
C ILE A 293 14.99 -3.09 4.90
N LEU A 294 15.78 -3.53 3.92
CA LEU A 294 17.24 -3.45 3.93
C LEU A 294 17.74 -2.09 3.44
N PRO A 295 19.00 -1.71 3.69
CA PRO A 295 19.54 -0.39 3.34
C PRO A 295 19.27 0.03 1.88
N ASP A 296 19.41 -0.87 0.91
CA ASP A 296 19.21 -0.54 -0.50
C ASP A 296 17.75 -0.24 -0.84
N GLY A 297 16.79 -1.02 -0.30
CA GLY A 297 15.37 -0.71 -0.45
C GLY A 297 14.99 0.56 0.31
N GLN A 298 15.49 0.75 1.52
CA GLN A 298 15.25 1.99 2.27
C GLN A 298 15.80 3.24 1.55
N LEU A 299 16.89 3.10 0.79
CA LEU A 299 17.44 4.17 -0.04
C LEU A 299 16.52 4.52 -1.22
N VAL A 300 15.80 3.54 -1.79
CA VAL A 300 14.78 3.79 -2.83
C VAL A 300 13.67 4.67 -2.27
N PHE A 301 13.11 4.33 -1.11
CA PHE A 301 12.09 5.17 -0.46
C PHE A 301 12.62 6.58 -0.17
N PHE A 302 13.86 6.68 0.28
CA PHE A 302 14.49 8.00 0.52
C PHE A 302 14.59 8.83 -0.75
N HIS A 303 15.05 8.26 -1.86
CA HIS A 303 15.16 8.97 -3.14
C HIS A 303 13.80 9.33 -3.74
N ALA A 304 12.77 8.52 -3.49
CA ALA A 304 11.39 8.82 -3.87
C ALA A 304 10.75 9.97 -3.04
N GLY A 305 11.50 10.59 -2.12
CA GLY A 305 10.99 11.68 -1.28
C GLY A 305 10.21 11.24 -0.05
N LEU A 306 10.19 9.93 0.25
CA LEU A 306 9.55 9.37 1.43
C LEU A 306 10.49 9.29 2.61
N PHE A 307 9.96 9.32 3.84
CA PHE A 307 10.74 9.13 5.04
C PHE A 307 10.86 7.62 5.35
N PRO A 308 12.05 6.99 5.19
CA PRO A 308 12.21 5.54 5.39
C PRO A 308 11.93 5.12 6.83
N ALA A 309 11.23 3.97 7.01
CA ALA A 309 10.87 3.50 8.35
C ALA A 309 12.06 2.94 9.17
N ARG A 310 13.18 2.65 8.52
CA ARG A 310 14.37 2.06 9.14
C ARG A 310 15.64 2.88 8.91
N ALA A 311 15.51 4.17 8.66
CA ALA A 311 16.67 5.03 8.54
C ALA A 311 17.26 5.31 9.93
N GLU A 312 18.54 5.01 10.11
CA GLU A 312 19.33 5.50 11.23
C GLU A 312 19.78 6.93 10.89
N TYR A 313 19.17 7.92 11.52
CA TYR A 313 19.56 9.32 11.33
C TYR A 313 20.61 9.70 12.36
N SER A 314 21.79 10.08 11.91
CA SER A 314 22.70 10.92 12.69
C SER A 314 22.47 12.38 12.30
N VAL A 315 21.80 13.16 13.12
CA VAL A 315 21.75 14.61 12.97
C VAL A 315 23.17 15.13 13.23
N ARG A 316 23.85 15.63 12.20
CA ARG A 316 25.10 16.39 12.38
C ARG A 316 24.74 17.87 12.38
N ASP A 317 24.87 18.51 13.53
CA ASP A 317 24.87 19.96 13.59
C ASP A 317 26.05 20.48 12.80
N VAL A 318 25.82 21.07 11.65
CA VAL A 318 26.86 21.78 10.90
C VAL A 318 26.87 23.21 11.40
N ILE A 319 27.82 23.51 12.26
CA ILE A 319 28.13 24.89 12.67
C ILE A 319 28.87 25.54 11.48
N ILE A 320 28.18 26.39 10.76
CA ILE A 320 28.81 27.25 9.71
C ILE A 320 29.42 28.44 10.45
N HIS A 321 30.76 28.54 10.44
CA HIS A 321 31.53 29.66 10.97
C HIS A 321 31.66 30.78 9.94
#